data_3c14076878a3092f59902804e4ade9f8
#
_entry.id   3c14076878a3092f59902804e4ade9f8
#
_cell.length_a   1.000
_cell.length_b   1.000
_cell.length_c   1.000
_cell.angle_alpha   90.00
_cell.angle_beta   90.00
_cell.angle_gamma   90.00
#
_symmetry.space_group_name_H-M   'P 1'
#
loop_
_entity.id
_entity.type
_entity.pdbx_description
1 polymer ?
#
loop_
_entity_poly.entity_id
_entity_poly.type
_entity_poly.pdbx_seq_one_letter_code
_entity_poly.pdbx_strand_id
1 'polypeptide(L)'
;MADLPPVQLAADLTNANIEVNAGYSGASISVFGAVFGPSDAPSDVVVVVRGPDQPLSIARRERRAGLWLNGGPQRVEGAPGFHLTASSRDLARIAGPDVLRAAGAGLGSLPVSSPGGADFTRAVVRLKRGEGLYAEDPAGVDFVDRGLFRARIDLPVSAPVGRYRVDVILFQDGKAVTRRSRDLTIEKVGIERLISGFAHQRPWAYGMACVLIALAAGWAASAAFRRV
;
A
#
# COMPACT_ATOMS: atom_id res chain seq x y z
N MET A 1 -18.41 -20.90 36.01
CA MET A 1 -17.78 -19.77 35.33
C MET A 1 -18.14 -19.89 33.86
N ALA A 2 -19.06 -19.08 33.37
CA ALA A 2 -19.41 -19.10 31.95
C ALA A 2 -18.15 -18.61 31.16
N ASP A 3 -17.70 -19.45 30.24
CA ASP A 3 -16.60 -19.10 29.33
C ASP A 3 -17.12 -17.97 28.44
N LEU A 4 -16.62 -16.76 28.66
CA LEU A 4 -16.99 -15.59 27.87
C LEU A 4 -16.53 -15.84 26.42
N PRO A 5 -17.35 -15.61 25.40
CA PRO A 5 -16.94 -15.83 24.03
C PRO A 5 -15.70 -14.99 23.70
N PRO A 6 -14.75 -15.57 22.95
CA PRO A 6 -13.51 -14.85 22.59
C PRO A 6 -13.83 -13.58 21.82
N VAL A 7 -13.05 -12.53 22.06
CA VAL A 7 -13.19 -11.27 21.32
C VAL A 7 -12.99 -11.53 19.84
N GLN A 8 -13.93 -11.09 19.02
CA GLN A 8 -13.92 -11.26 17.57
C GLN A 8 -13.66 -9.93 16.87
N LEU A 9 -12.91 -9.99 15.81
CA LEU A 9 -12.61 -8.86 14.93
C LEU A 9 -13.18 -9.14 13.55
N ALA A 10 -14.07 -8.27 13.06
CA ALA A 10 -14.44 -8.20 11.66
C ALA A 10 -13.78 -6.98 11.02
N ALA A 11 -13.22 -7.12 9.84
CA ALA A 11 -12.63 -6.01 9.09
C ALA A 11 -12.75 -6.24 7.59
N ASP A 12 -12.97 -5.16 6.85
CA ASP A 12 -13.04 -5.17 5.40
C ASP A 12 -12.53 -3.86 4.79
N LEU A 13 -12.37 -3.84 3.47
CA LEU A 13 -11.90 -2.70 2.68
C LEU A 13 -13.03 -2.13 1.84
N THR A 14 -13.05 -0.82 1.65
CA THR A 14 -14.00 -0.18 0.71
C THR A 14 -13.80 -0.68 -0.71
N ASN A 15 -12.55 -0.83 -1.13
CA ASN A 15 -12.16 -1.30 -2.46
C ASN A 15 -10.97 -2.26 -2.33
N ALA A 16 -11.09 -3.44 -2.90
CA ALA A 16 -10.01 -4.43 -2.95
C ALA A 16 -9.13 -4.28 -4.20
N ASN A 17 -9.59 -3.51 -5.21
CA ASN A 17 -8.86 -3.28 -6.45
C ASN A 17 -8.78 -1.78 -6.75
N ILE A 18 -7.57 -1.32 -7.06
CA ILE A 18 -7.30 0.07 -7.46
C ILE A 18 -6.73 0.05 -8.86
N GLU A 19 -7.35 0.80 -9.76
CA GLU A 19 -6.90 0.96 -11.12
C GLU A 19 -6.06 2.23 -11.27
N VAL A 20 -4.83 2.05 -11.76
CA VAL A 20 -3.90 3.14 -12.06
C VAL A 20 -3.90 3.39 -13.57
N ASN A 21 -4.35 4.56 -13.97
CA ASN A 21 -4.32 5.03 -15.35
C ASN A 21 -3.38 6.24 -15.51
N ALA A 22 -3.29 6.81 -16.70
CA ALA A 22 -2.43 7.96 -16.98
C ALA A 22 -2.79 9.23 -16.18
N GLY A 23 -4.02 9.33 -15.67
CA GLY A 23 -4.50 10.43 -14.82
C GLY A 23 -4.49 10.12 -13.32
N TYR A 24 -3.83 9.04 -12.90
CA TYR A 24 -3.80 8.64 -11.50
C TYR A 24 -3.01 9.65 -10.66
N SER A 25 -3.68 10.21 -9.66
CA SER A 25 -3.11 11.21 -8.72
C SER A 25 -2.96 10.69 -7.29
N GLY A 26 -3.05 9.37 -7.10
CA GLY A 26 -3.10 8.71 -5.81
C GLY A 26 -4.50 8.12 -5.53
N ALA A 27 -4.61 7.29 -4.52
CA ALA A 27 -5.89 6.73 -4.08
C ALA A 27 -6.02 6.78 -2.56
N SER A 28 -7.25 6.90 -2.09
CA SER A 28 -7.58 6.76 -0.68
C SER A 28 -8.48 5.56 -0.50
N ILE A 29 -8.13 4.71 0.47
CA ILE A 29 -8.87 3.51 0.82
C ILE A 29 -9.32 3.65 2.26
N SER A 30 -10.55 3.23 2.55
CA SER A 30 -11.01 3.09 3.92
C SER A 30 -11.03 1.62 4.33
N VAL A 31 -10.37 1.34 5.44
CA VAL A 31 -10.49 0.09 6.18
C VAL A 31 -11.52 0.32 7.28
N PHE A 32 -12.50 -0.52 7.38
CA PHE A 32 -13.52 -0.44 8.42
C PHE A 32 -13.70 -1.81 9.07
N GLY A 33 -14.17 -1.79 10.30
CA GLY A 33 -14.40 -3.03 11.00
C GLY A 33 -15.05 -2.82 12.35
N ALA A 34 -15.33 -3.93 13.00
CA ALA A 34 -15.94 -3.93 14.32
C ALA A 34 -15.27 -4.97 15.22
N VAL A 35 -15.13 -4.60 16.48
CA VAL A 35 -14.71 -5.47 17.57
C VAL A 35 -15.94 -5.93 18.33
N PHE A 36 -16.14 -7.24 18.42
CA PHE A 36 -17.25 -7.85 19.13
C PHE A 36 -16.73 -8.67 20.31
N GLY A 37 -17.40 -8.59 21.43
CA GLY A 37 -17.12 -9.42 22.60
C GLY A 37 -17.33 -8.67 23.91
N PRO A 38 -17.46 -9.39 25.00
CA PRO A 38 -17.67 -8.86 26.33
C PRO A 38 -16.31 -8.41 26.90
N SER A 39 -15.78 -7.29 26.47
CA SER A 39 -14.52 -6.79 27.01
C SER A 39 -14.71 -5.38 27.51
N ASP A 40 -14.62 -5.21 28.84
CA ASP A 40 -14.42 -3.91 29.49
C ASP A 40 -12.96 -3.42 29.33
N ALA A 41 -12.07 -4.26 28.77
CA ALA A 41 -10.69 -3.91 28.52
C ALA A 41 -10.56 -2.93 27.35
N PRO A 42 -9.74 -1.90 27.48
CA PRO A 42 -9.47 -0.98 26.41
C PRO A 42 -8.88 -1.73 25.19
N SER A 43 -9.58 -1.63 24.09
CA SER A 43 -9.20 -2.27 22.83
C SER A 43 -8.52 -1.27 21.92
N ASP A 44 -7.36 -1.63 21.40
CA ASP A 44 -6.63 -0.86 20.41
C ASP A 44 -6.60 -1.59 19.08
N VAL A 45 -6.75 -0.85 18.00
CA VAL A 45 -6.67 -1.39 16.65
C VAL A 45 -5.46 -0.81 15.93
N VAL A 46 -4.71 -1.69 15.29
CA VAL A 46 -3.58 -1.32 14.43
C VAL A 46 -3.84 -1.89 13.04
N VAL A 47 -3.80 -1.03 12.05
CA VAL A 47 -3.91 -1.38 10.63
C VAL A 47 -2.54 -1.26 9.99
N VAL A 48 -2.04 -2.36 9.45
CA VAL A 48 -0.74 -2.40 8.75
C VAL A 48 -0.99 -2.67 7.28
N VAL A 49 -0.52 -1.78 6.42
CA VAL A 49 -0.56 -1.93 4.97
C VAL A 49 0.84 -2.17 4.45
N ARG A 50 1.04 -3.30 3.79
CA ARG A 50 2.30 -3.69 3.20
C ARG A 50 2.14 -3.90 1.70
N GLY A 51 2.90 -3.16 0.90
CA GLY A 51 3.00 -3.32 -0.55
C GLY A 51 3.91 -4.47 -0.96
N PRO A 52 4.04 -4.71 -2.28
CA PRO A 52 4.95 -5.72 -2.82
C PRO A 52 6.39 -5.42 -2.46
N ASP A 53 7.19 -6.46 -2.25
CA ASP A 53 8.61 -6.33 -1.99
C ASP A 53 9.33 -5.78 -3.23
N GLN A 54 10.24 -4.83 -3.01
CA GLN A 54 11.05 -4.24 -4.06
C GLN A 54 12.54 -4.51 -3.80
N PRO A 55 13.28 -5.00 -4.79
CA PRO A 55 14.73 -5.08 -4.68
C PRO A 55 15.31 -3.66 -4.64
N LEU A 56 16.03 -3.34 -3.58
CA LEU A 56 16.70 -2.06 -3.43
C LEU A 56 18.21 -2.26 -3.49
N SER A 57 18.91 -1.29 -4.09
CA SER A 57 20.36 -1.24 -4.10
C SER A 57 20.82 0.07 -3.48
N ILE A 58 21.57 -0.01 -2.40
CA ILE A 58 22.03 1.17 -1.67
C ILE A 58 23.55 1.16 -1.63
N ALA A 59 24.16 2.29 -1.99
CA ALA A 59 25.58 2.53 -1.86
C ALA A 59 25.85 3.51 -0.69
N ARG A 60 26.80 3.18 0.16
CA ARG A 60 27.29 4.09 1.22
C ARG A 60 28.34 5.01 0.63
N ARG A 61 28.28 6.29 0.94
CA ARG A 61 29.38 7.20 0.64
C ARG A 61 30.51 6.97 1.63
N GLU A 62 31.69 6.70 1.12
CA GLU A 62 32.91 6.50 1.88
C GLU A 62 33.94 7.56 1.50
N ARG A 63 34.69 8.03 2.50
CA ARG A 63 35.80 8.95 2.24
C ARG A 63 37.07 8.14 2.03
N ARG A 64 37.61 8.11 0.82
CA ARG A 64 38.89 7.49 0.46
C ARG A 64 39.82 8.54 -0.12
N ALA A 65 41.02 8.61 0.43
CA ALA A 65 42.05 9.58 0.00
C ALA A 65 41.56 11.04 -0.07
N GLY A 66 40.70 11.46 0.88
CA GLY A 66 40.17 12.84 0.89
C GLY A 66 38.95 13.09 0.00
N LEU A 67 38.57 12.15 -0.86
CA LEU A 67 37.42 12.23 -1.75
C LEU A 67 36.24 11.40 -1.24
N TRP A 68 35.00 11.91 -1.46
CA TRP A 68 33.78 11.17 -1.20
C TRP A 68 33.46 10.30 -2.42
N LEU A 69 33.63 9.00 -2.26
CA LEU A 69 33.31 8.01 -3.29
C LEU A 69 32.11 7.18 -2.86
N ASN A 70 31.30 6.73 -3.82
CA ASN A 70 30.27 5.74 -3.54
C ASN A 70 30.93 4.38 -3.33
N GLY A 71 30.68 3.77 -2.18
CA GLY A 71 31.05 2.37 -1.93
C GLY A 71 30.29 1.41 -2.85
N GLY A 72 30.66 0.13 -2.80
CA GLY A 72 29.96 -0.90 -3.59
C GLY A 72 28.48 -0.94 -3.27
N PRO A 73 27.58 -1.08 -4.29
CA PRO A 73 26.16 -1.19 -4.06
C PRO A 73 25.86 -2.49 -3.30
N GLN A 74 25.04 -2.38 -2.25
CA GLN A 74 24.57 -3.52 -1.48
C GLN A 74 23.10 -3.75 -1.74
N ARG A 75 22.74 -5.01 -2.03
CA ARG A 75 21.35 -5.41 -2.22
C ARG A 75 20.66 -5.51 -0.88
N VAL A 76 19.48 -4.93 -0.79
CA VAL A 76 18.59 -5.00 0.37
C VAL A 76 17.38 -5.82 -0.03
N GLU A 77 17.08 -6.85 0.75
CA GLU A 77 15.96 -7.75 0.52
C GLU A 77 14.89 -7.59 1.60
N GLY A 78 13.65 -7.99 1.28
CA GLY A 78 12.51 -7.93 2.20
C GLY A 78 11.98 -6.52 2.47
N ALA A 79 12.45 -5.51 1.73
CA ALA A 79 11.93 -4.16 1.84
C ALA A 79 10.65 -4.02 1.02
N PRO A 80 9.47 -3.80 1.64
CA PRO A 80 8.25 -3.56 0.87
C PRO A 80 8.37 -2.22 0.13
N GLY A 81 7.76 -2.13 -1.04
CA GLY A 81 7.72 -0.87 -1.79
C GLY A 81 6.87 0.21 -1.13
N PHE A 82 5.94 -0.20 -0.27
CA PHE A 82 5.08 0.68 0.54
C PHE A 82 4.83 0.04 1.91
N HIS A 83 4.82 0.86 2.97
CA HIS A 83 4.47 0.42 4.31
C HIS A 83 3.83 1.55 5.10
N LEU A 84 2.60 1.33 5.55
CA LEU A 84 1.88 2.23 6.44
C LEU A 84 1.38 1.47 7.66
N THR A 85 1.57 2.06 8.83
CA THR A 85 0.95 1.59 10.07
C THR A 85 0.08 2.71 10.61
N ALA A 86 -1.24 2.49 10.63
CA ALA A 86 -2.20 3.35 11.28
C ALA A 86 -2.66 2.72 12.59
N SER A 87 -2.78 3.49 13.65
CA SER A 87 -3.15 2.98 14.97
C SER A 87 -4.14 3.90 15.68
N SER A 88 -4.90 3.34 16.63
CA SER A 88 -5.87 4.08 17.44
C SER A 88 -5.21 5.07 18.42
N ARG A 89 -3.96 4.82 18.77
CA ARG A 89 -3.07 5.69 19.56
C ARG A 89 -1.62 5.33 19.30
N ASP A 90 -0.69 6.04 19.92
CA ASP A 90 0.73 5.78 19.80
C ASP A 90 1.06 4.30 20.06
N LEU A 91 1.79 3.67 19.14
CA LEU A 91 2.17 2.26 19.19
C LEU A 91 2.87 1.89 20.51
N ALA A 92 3.73 2.77 21.03
CA ALA A 92 4.44 2.54 22.29
C ALA A 92 3.51 2.48 23.51
N ARG A 93 2.29 3.03 23.39
CA ARG A 93 1.24 2.95 24.43
C ARG A 93 0.33 1.75 24.24
N ILE A 94 0.34 1.14 23.05
CA ILE A 94 -0.48 -0.05 22.73
C ILE A 94 0.22 -1.30 23.26
N ALA A 95 1.51 -1.49 22.92
CA ALA A 95 2.24 -2.68 23.34
C ALA A 95 3.75 -2.44 23.38
N GLY A 96 4.46 -3.35 24.04
CA GLY A 96 5.92 -3.33 24.05
C GLY A 96 6.53 -3.60 22.67
N PRO A 97 7.79 -3.15 22.43
CA PRO A 97 8.43 -3.21 21.12
C PRO A 97 8.56 -4.63 20.56
N ASP A 98 8.75 -5.64 21.45
CA ASP A 98 8.86 -7.04 21.00
C ASP A 98 7.52 -7.60 20.56
N VAL A 99 6.42 -7.23 21.23
CA VAL A 99 5.06 -7.63 20.86
C VAL A 99 4.69 -6.97 19.52
N LEU A 100 4.98 -5.68 19.34
CA LEU A 100 4.74 -4.96 18.09
C LEU A 100 5.53 -5.59 16.94
N ARG A 101 6.81 -5.94 17.19
CA ARG A 101 7.65 -6.60 16.18
C ARG A 101 7.10 -7.97 15.80
N ALA A 102 6.71 -8.79 16.76
CA ALA A 102 6.10 -10.10 16.52
C ALA A 102 4.77 -9.99 15.80
N ALA A 103 4.00 -8.93 16.09
CA ALA A 103 2.75 -8.62 15.40
C ALA A 103 2.96 -8.00 14.00
N GLY A 104 4.18 -7.65 13.62
CA GLY A 104 4.44 -6.98 12.34
C GLY A 104 3.94 -5.53 12.31
N ALA A 105 3.74 -4.89 13.47
CA ALA A 105 3.23 -3.54 13.61
C ALA A 105 4.38 -2.53 13.73
N GLY A 106 4.29 -1.44 12.97
CA GLY A 106 5.28 -0.37 12.95
C GLY A 106 6.49 -0.65 12.06
N LEU A 107 7.25 0.40 11.79
CA LEU A 107 8.44 0.35 10.94
C LEU A 107 9.58 -0.47 11.54
N GLY A 108 9.59 -0.65 12.86
CA GLY A 108 10.56 -1.50 13.55
C GLY A 108 10.36 -3.00 13.33
N SER A 109 9.23 -3.40 12.75
CA SER A 109 8.88 -4.80 12.45
C SER A 109 9.24 -5.24 11.02
N LEU A 110 9.74 -4.32 10.20
CA LEU A 110 10.06 -4.61 8.80
C LEU A 110 11.16 -5.67 8.68
N PRO A 111 10.96 -6.75 7.92
CA PRO A 111 11.93 -7.82 7.72
C PRO A 111 13.02 -7.42 6.71
N VAL A 112 13.54 -6.22 6.85
CA VAL A 112 14.58 -5.69 5.95
C VAL A 112 15.91 -6.32 6.31
N SER A 113 16.46 -7.10 5.41
CA SER A 113 17.76 -7.71 5.54
C SER A 113 18.77 -7.05 4.60
N SER A 114 19.93 -6.69 5.13
CA SER A 114 21.03 -6.14 4.36
C SER A 114 22.38 -6.62 4.91
N PRO A 115 23.33 -6.97 4.05
CA PRO A 115 24.70 -7.27 4.46
C PRO A 115 25.38 -6.13 5.25
N GLY A 116 24.90 -4.89 5.06
CA GLY A 116 25.38 -3.70 5.80
C GLY A 116 24.81 -3.53 7.21
N GLY A 117 23.95 -4.46 7.68
CA GLY A 117 23.40 -4.48 9.03
C GLY A 117 22.37 -3.36 9.31
N ALA A 118 22.18 -3.07 10.60
CA ALA A 118 21.15 -2.16 11.10
C ALA A 118 21.23 -0.72 10.55
N ASP A 119 22.43 -0.25 10.19
CA ASP A 119 22.61 1.10 9.62
C ASP A 119 21.98 1.22 8.25
N PHE A 120 22.12 0.18 7.42
CA PHE A 120 21.50 0.13 6.11
C PHE A 120 19.98 0.02 6.22
N THR A 121 19.46 -0.79 7.14
CA THR A 121 18.03 -0.87 7.42
C THR A 121 17.45 0.50 7.81
N ARG A 122 18.14 1.23 8.69
CA ARG A 122 17.73 2.59 9.06
C ARG A 122 17.79 3.57 7.90
N ALA A 123 18.78 3.42 7.01
CA ALA A 123 18.89 4.26 5.81
C ALA A 123 17.73 3.99 4.83
N VAL A 124 17.34 2.73 4.62
CA VAL A 124 16.16 2.37 3.81
C VAL A 124 14.89 3.02 4.37
N VAL A 125 14.64 2.85 5.66
CA VAL A 125 13.44 3.42 6.31
C VAL A 125 13.42 4.94 6.16
N ARG A 126 14.57 5.61 6.34
CA ARG A 126 14.67 7.06 6.19
C ARG A 126 14.39 7.51 4.75
N LEU A 127 14.97 6.81 3.77
CA LEU A 127 14.77 7.11 2.35
C LEU A 127 13.29 6.96 1.98
N LYS A 128 12.70 5.83 2.30
CA LYS A 128 11.30 5.53 2.00
C LYS A 128 10.31 6.44 2.73
N ARG A 129 10.65 6.89 3.94
CA ARG A 129 9.89 7.95 4.63
C ARG A 129 9.97 9.28 3.88
N GLY A 130 11.15 9.66 3.40
CA GLY A 130 11.33 10.88 2.58
C GLY A 130 10.56 10.84 1.26
N GLU A 131 10.33 9.66 0.71
CA GLU A 131 9.51 9.42 -0.49
C GLU A 131 8.00 9.35 -0.19
N GLY A 132 7.58 9.41 1.07
CA GLY A 132 6.19 9.23 1.49
C GLY A 132 5.66 7.80 1.36
N LEU A 133 6.57 6.83 1.15
CA LEU A 133 6.20 5.42 0.98
C LEU A 133 6.14 4.65 2.30
N TYR A 134 6.81 5.16 3.36
CA TYR A 134 6.76 4.58 4.70
C TYR A 134 6.24 5.61 5.69
N ALA A 135 5.18 5.26 6.41
CA ALA A 135 4.58 6.12 7.41
C ALA A 135 4.07 5.35 8.64
N GLU A 136 4.03 6.04 9.76
CA GLU A 136 3.29 5.64 10.96
C GLU A 136 2.36 6.78 11.33
N ASP A 137 1.08 6.47 11.47
CA ASP A 137 0.03 7.41 11.87
C ASP A 137 -0.59 6.96 13.20
N PRO A 138 -0.22 7.59 14.31
CA PRO A 138 -0.68 7.22 15.65
C PRO A 138 -2.15 7.58 15.93
N ALA A 139 -2.82 8.28 15.02
CA ALA A 139 -4.23 8.64 15.08
C ALA A 139 -4.98 8.26 13.80
N GLY A 140 -4.40 7.34 13.01
CA GLY A 140 -4.95 6.92 11.72
C GLY A 140 -6.14 5.95 11.83
N VAL A 141 -6.47 5.48 13.03
CA VAL A 141 -7.64 4.64 13.29
C VAL A 141 -8.58 5.36 14.25
N ASP A 142 -9.77 5.68 13.77
CA ASP A 142 -10.82 6.32 14.55
C ASP A 142 -11.88 5.29 14.98
N PHE A 143 -12.22 5.27 16.27
CA PHE A 143 -13.42 4.59 16.75
C PHE A 143 -14.61 5.51 16.56
N VAL A 144 -15.54 5.10 15.69
CA VAL A 144 -16.76 5.87 15.37
C VAL A 144 -17.86 5.65 16.43
N ASP A 145 -17.92 4.43 16.98
CA ASP A 145 -18.82 4.04 18.04
C ASP A 145 -18.22 2.85 18.82
N ARG A 146 -18.93 2.34 19.84
CA ARG A 146 -18.50 1.19 20.64
C ARG A 146 -18.14 0.01 19.73
N GLY A 147 -16.84 -0.23 19.58
CA GLY A 147 -16.30 -1.33 18.78
C GLY A 147 -16.23 -1.10 17.27
N LEU A 148 -16.90 -0.09 16.70
CA LEU A 148 -16.80 0.23 15.27
C LEU A 148 -15.63 1.17 15.02
N PHE A 149 -14.71 0.78 14.13
CA PHE A 149 -13.55 1.59 13.77
C PHE A 149 -13.44 1.81 12.26
N ARG A 150 -12.75 2.88 11.92
CA ARG A 150 -12.39 3.23 10.55
C ARG A 150 -10.95 3.73 10.51
N ALA A 151 -10.20 3.30 9.49
CA ALA A 151 -8.89 3.86 9.17
C ALA A 151 -8.90 4.34 7.71
N ARG A 152 -8.34 5.52 7.47
CA ARG A 152 -8.12 6.05 6.14
C ARG A 152 -6.66 5.84 5.74
N ILE A 153 -6.44 5.31 4.56
CA ILE A 153 -5.13 5.00 4.02
C ILE A 153 -4.99 5.72 2.70
N ASP A 154 -4.07 6.68 2.66
CA ASP A 154 -3.76 7.41 1.45
C ASP A 154 -2.53 6.77 0.77
N LEU A 155 -2.73 6.35 -0.47
CA LEU A 155 -1.70 5.78 -1.33
C LEU A 155 -1.16 6.87 -2.25
N PRO A 156 0.13 7.21 -2.15
CA PRO A 156 0.73 8.22 -3.02
C PRO A 156 0.84 7.72 -4.47
N VAL A 157 1.02 8.63 -5.40
CA VAL A 157 1.23 8.30 -6.83
C VAL A 157 2.44 7.39 -7.04
N SER A 158 3.46 7.52 -6.19
CA SER A 158 4.68 6.71 -6.20
C SER A 158 4.52 5.31 -5.63
N ALA A 159 3.33 4.96 -5.09
CA ALA A 159 3.07 3.63 -4.56
C ALA A 159 3.20 2.57 -5.68
N PRO A 160 3.97 1.50 -5.46
CA PRO A 160 4.20 0.50 -6.49
C PRO A 160 2.93 -0.28 -6.82
N VAL A 161 2.77 -0.63 -8.08
CA VAL A 161 1.71 -1.55 -8.50
C VAL A 161 2.00 -2.97 -8.01
N GLY A 162 0.95 -3.74 -7.73
CA GLY A 162 1.06 -5.12 -7.27
C GLY A 162 0.08 -5.46 -6.16
N ARG A 163 0.34 -6.58 -5.50
CA ARG A 163 -0.48 -7.06 -4.38
C ARG A 163 -0.01 -6.42 -3.08
N TYR A 164 -0.97 -5.87 -2.37
CA TYR A 164 -0.82 -5.32 -1.03
C TYR A 164 -1.53 -6.23 -0.04
N ARG A 165 -0.98 -6.33 1.14
CA ARG A 165 -1.64 -6.98 2.28
C ARG A 165 -2.01 -5.92 3.31
N VAL A 166 -3.26 -5.96 3.75
CA VAL A 166 -3.79 -5.12 4.81
C VAL A 166 -4.10 -6.02 6.00
N ASP A 167 -3.32 -5.87 7.06
CA ASP A 167 -3.51 -6.60 8.31
C ASP A 167 -4.16 -5.68 9.34
N VAL A 168 -5.32 -6.08 9.86
CA VAL A 168 -5.98 -5.42 10.99
C VAL A 168 -5.75 -6.26 12.22
N ILE A 169 -5.10 -5.66 13.22
CA ILE A 169 -4.64 -6.35 14.44
C ILE A 169 -5.32 -5.69 15.64
N LEU A 170 -5.99 -6.51 16.43
CA LEU A 170 -6.59 -6.09 17.70
C LEU A 170 -5.61 -6.34 18.83
N PHE A 171 -5.38 -5.33 19.64
CA PHE A 171 -4.59 -5.39 20.86
C PHE A 171 -5.49 -5.17 22.08
N GLN A 172 -5.26 -5.95 23.13
CA GLN A 172 -5.83 -5.76 24.45
C GLN A 172 -4.75 -6.02 25.51
N ASP A 173 -4.68 -5.16 26.49
CA ASP A 173 -3.69 -5.26 27.60
C ASP A 173 -2.25 -5.48 27.10
N GLY A 174 -1.87 -4.80 26.04
CA GLY A 174 -0.53 -4.89 25.47
C GLY A 174 -0.22 -6.17 24.69
N LYS A 175 -1.21 -7.00 24.39
CA LYS A 175 -1.08 -8.25 23.63
C LYS A 175 -1.90 -8.22 22.36
N ALA A 176 -1.34 -8.77 21.28
CA ALA A 176 -2.10 -8.99 20.06
C ALA A 176 -3.07 -10.18 20.26
N VAL A 177 -4.38 -9.91 20.21
CA VAL A 177 -5.42 -10.90 20.50
C VAL A 177 -5.87 -11.59 19.21
N THR A 178 -6.12 -10.83 18.17
CA THR A 178 -6.58 -11.38 16.89
C THR A 178 -6.11 -10.54 15.71
N ARG A 179 -6.06 -11.16 14.53
CA ARG A 179 -5.67 -10.54 13.27
C ARG A 179 -6.64 -10.91 12.17
N ARG A 180 -6.95 -9.95 11.30
CA ARG A 180 -7.66 -10.17 10.03
C ARG A 180 -6.83 -9.58 8.90
N SER A 181 -6.59 -10.40 7.88
CA SER A 181 -5.84 -9.99 6.68
C SER A 181 -6.80 -9.84 5.51
N ARG A 182 -6.56 -8.82 4.68
CA ARG A 182 -7.24 -8.57 3.42
C ARG A 182 -6.20 -8.28 2.35
N ASP A 183 -6.47 -8.75 1.16
CA ASP A 183 -5.64 -8.45 0.00
C ASP A 183 -6.23 -7.23 -0.74
N LEU A 184 -5.33 -6.37 -1.19
CA LEU A 184 -5.61 -5.22 -2.01
C LEU A 184 -4.70 -5.29 -3.23
N THR A 185 -5.25 -5.09 -4.41
CA THR A 185 -4.48 -5.12 -5.65
C THR A 185 -4.46 -3.74 -6.30
N ILE A 186 -3.26 -3.30 -6.68
CA ILE A 186 -3.07 -2.08 -7.48
C ILE A 186 -2.56 -2.52 -8.85
N GLU A 187 -3.36 -2.26 -9.90
CA GLU A 187 -3.06 -2.67 -11.26
C GLU A 187 -3.04 -1.48 -12.21
N LYS A 188 -2.09 -1.50 -13.16
CA LYS A 188 -2.12 -0.55 -14.27
C LYS A 188 -3.19 -0.98 -15.26
N VAL A 189 -4.14 -0.09 -15.52
CA VAL A 189 -5.10 -0.26 -16.61
C VAL A 189 -4.55 0.42 -17.86
N GLY A 190 -4.18 -0.41 -18.84
CA GLY A 190 -3.70 0.05 -20.12
C GLY A 190 -4.84 0.62 -21.00
N ILE A 191 -4.44 1.30 -22.08
CA ILE A 191 -5.34 1.87 -23.11
C ILE A 191 -6.26 0.80 -23.71
N GLU A 192 -5.83 -0.47 -23.71
CA GLU A 192 -6.62 -1.62 -24.18
C GLU A 192 -7.94 -1.79 -23.42
N ARG A 193 -7.93 -1.55 -22.11
CA ARG A 193 -9.15 -1.66 -21.27
C ARG A 193 -10.10 -0.51 -21.54
N LEU A 194 -9.58 0.70 -21.83
CA LEU A 194 -10.39 1.84 -22.25
C LEU A 194 -11.05 1.59 -23.61
N ILE A 195 -10.30 1.06 -24.57
CA ILE A 195 -10.81 0.73 -25.91
C ILE A 195 -11.84 -0.41 -25.82
N SER A 196 -11.52 -1.47 -25.08
CA SER A 196 -12.42 -2.60 -24.85
C SER A 196 -13.70 -2.17 -24.12
N GLY A 197 -13.58 -1.34 -23.07
CA GLY A 197 -14.72 -0.79 -22.34
C GLY A 197 -15.63 0.06 -23.25
N PHE A 198 -15.04 0.93 -24.07
CA PHE A 198 -15.79 1.75 -25.02
C PHE A 198 -16.47 0.91 -26.11
N ALA A 199 -15.78 -0.11 -26.64
CA ALA A 199 -16.31 -1.03 -27.63
C ALA A 199 -17.52 -1.83 -27.10
N HIS A 200 -17.49 -2.25 -25.82
CA HIS A 200 -18.57 -3.03 -25.22
C HIS A 200 -19.74 -2.17 -24.71
N GLN A 201 -19.46 -1.00 -24.16
CA GLN A 201 -20.50 -0.13 -23.61
C GLN A 201 -21.27 0.64 -24.69
N ARG A 202 -20.62 1.00 -25.81
CA ARG A 202 -21.22 1.75 -26.93
C ARG A 202 -20.78 1.20 -28.28
N PRO A 203 -21.17 -0.03 -28.64
CA PRO A 203 -20.67 -0.72 -29.84
C PRO A 203 -20.98 0.05 -31.16
N TRP A 204 -22.11 0.74 -31.23
CA TRP A 204 -22.45 1.58 -32.38
C TRP A 204 -21.52 2.79 -32.54
N ALA A 205 -21.14 3.45 -31.41
CA ALA A 205 -20.23 4.59 -31.42
C ALA A 205 -18.79 4.17 -31.79
N TYR A 206 -18.36 3.01 -31.29
CA TYR A 206 -17.07 2.41 -31.65
C TYR A 206 -17.02 2.09 -33.14
N GLY A 207 -18.04 1.43 -33.68
CA GLY A 207 -18.13 1.12 -35.12
C GLY A 207 -18.08 2.38 -35.99
N MET A 208 -18.81 3.42 -35.62
CA MET A 208 -18.81 4.70 -36.34
C MET A 208 -17.42 5.39 -36.26
N ALA A 209 -16.76 5.36 -35.13
CA ALA A 209 -15.40 5.89 -34.97
C ALA A 209 -14.40 5.15 -35.88
N CYS A 210 -14.47 3.82 -35.95
CA CYS A 210 -13.63 3.02 -36.83
C CYS A 210 -13.85 3.38 -38.32
N VAL A 211 -15.08 3.54 -38.73
CA VAL A 211 -15.40 3.94 -40.13
C VAL A 211 -14.84 5.34 -40.43
N LEU A 212 -15.02 6.31 -39.54
CA LEU A 212 -14.48 7.66 -39.72
C LEU A 212 -12.95 7.67 -39.81
N ILE A 213 -12.27 6.92 -38.96
CA ILE A 213 -10.81 6.78 -38.99
C ILE A 213 -10.35 6.14 -40.30
N ALA A 214 -11.04 5.10 -40.78
CA ALA A 214 -10.72 4.44 -42.04
C ALA A 214 -10.89 5.38 -43.24
N LEU A 215 -11.99 6.15 -43.27
CA LEU A 215 -12.25 7.15 -44.33
C LEU A 215 -11.19 8.27 -44.30
N ALA A 216 -10.83 8.77 -43.12
CA ALA A 216 -9.81 9.81 -42.98
C ALA A 216 -8.43 9.30 -43.41
N ALA A 217 -8.07 8.09 -43.04
CA ALA A 217 -6.82 7.46 -43.44
C ALA A 217 -6.78 7.21 -44.97
N GLY A 218 -7.88 6.73 -45.55
CA GLY A 218 -7.98 6.54 -47.00
C GLY A 218 -7.91 7.86 -47.79
N TRP A 219 -8.56 8.92 -47.28
CA TRP A 219 -8.46 10.24 -47.88
C TRP A 219 -7.05 10.82 -47.78
N ALA A 220 -6.40 10.72 -46.60
CA ALA A 220 -5.04 11.20 -46.38
C ALA A 220 -4.04 10.46 -47.31
N ALA A 221 -4.16 9.14 -47.43
CA ALA A 221 -3.34 8.35 -48.33
C ALA A 221 -3.55 8.78 -49.80
N SER A 222 -4.80 8.94 -50.24
CA SER A 222 -5.10 9.41 -51.58
C SER A 222 -4.52 10.81 -51.87
N ALA A 223 -4.61 11.74 -50.89
CA ALA A 223 -4.05 13.07 -51.02
C ALA A 223 -2.50 13.06 -51.08
N ALA A 224 -1.85 12.18 -50.30
CA ALA A 224 -0.37 12.02 -50.32
C ALA A 224 0.12 11.46 -51.67
N PHE A 225 -0.53 10.44 -52.21
CA PHE A 225 -0.17 9.81 -53.48
C PHE A 225 -0.57 10.62 -54.72
N ARG A 226 -1.48 11.59 -54.61
CA ARG A 226 -1.81 12.50 -55.74
C ARG A 226 -0.77 13.58 -55.99
N ARG A 227 0.23 13.73 -55.13
CA ARG A 227 1.32 14.73 -55.26
C ARG A 227 2.61 14.13 -55.79
N VAL A 228 2.64 12.86 -56.11
CA VAL A 228 3.70 12.16 -56.84
C VAL A 228 3.19 11.89 -58.26
#